data_d1e9663c06a52cf5f928bc1f036e76dd
#
_entry.id   d1e9663c06a52cf5f928bc1f036e76dd
#
_cell.length_a   1.000
_cell.length_b   1.000
_cell.length_c   1.000
_cell.angle_alpha   90.00
_cell.angle_beta   90.00
_cell.angle_gamma   90.00
#
_symmetry.space_group_name_H-M   'P 1'
#
loop_
_entity.id
_entity.type
_entity.pdbx_description
1 polymer ?
#
loop_
_entity_poly.entity_id
_entity_poly.type
_entity_poly.pdbx_seq_one_letter_code
_entity_poly.pdbx_strand_id
1 'polypeptide(L)'
;MEIQFLSSISDSRTVTKQFTPIAITQAEPFGTFDIVNPVLRVKPFTNFANANYFYIPEYYRYYAVQKCVRISGNIIEIYGTIDVLSTYDNVLRQCRGVCIANQNIGSGYIVDKNYPLEIRKKTEVYELEGDPFNTETATDSSYNFVLNVAGGTYLEPEPNENEV
;
A
#
# COMPACT_ATOMS: atom_id res chain seq x y z
N MET A 1 20.31 -25.59 -8.30
CA MET A 1 19.03 -25.00 -8.76
C MET A 1 19.31 -23.83 -9.69
N GLU A 2 18.49 -23.64 -10.69
CA GLU A 2 18.57 -22.48 -11.55
C GLU A 2 17.90 -21.28 -10.88
N ILE A 3 18.55 -20.11 -10.97
CA ILE A 3 17.98 -18.85 -10.50
C ILE A 3 18.14 -17.77 -11.55
N GLN A 4 17.17 -16.90 -11.63
CA GLN A 4 17.16 -15.75 -12.50
C GLN A 4 17.30 -14.47 -11.69
N PHE A 5 18.38 -13.71 -11.92
CA PHE A 5 18.59 -12.40 -11.30
C PHE A 5 17.87 -11.32 -12.05
N LEU A 6 17.24 -10.44 -11.28
CA LEU A 6 16.37 -9.39 -11.78
C LEU A 6 16.74 -8.05 -11.14
N SER A 7 16.46 -6.97 -11.84
CA SER A 7 16.45 -5.61 -11.31
C SER A 7 15.04 -5.05 -11.32
N SER A 8 14.65 -4.37 -10.27
CA SER A 8 13.39 -3.64 -10.19
C SER A 8 13.61 -2.28 -9.55
N ILE A 9 12.98 -1.26 -10.15
CA ILE A 9 12.95 0.12 -9.62
C ILE A 9 11.63 0.37 -8.88
N SER A 10 10.68 -0.57 -8.99
CA SER A 10 9.36 -0.45 -8.38
C SER A 10 9.44 -0.44 -6.85
N ASP A 11 8.57 0.31 -6.20
CA ASP A 11 8.44 0.33 -4.74
C ASP A 11 8.13 -1.08 -4.21
N SER A 12 8.67 -1.39 -3.03
CA SER A 12 8.47 -2.69 -2.37
C SER A 12 7.01 -3.01 -2.09
N ARG A 13 6.18 -1.98 -1.92
CA ARG A 13 4.74 -2.08 -1.64
C ARG A 13 3.87 -2.24 -2.88
N THR A 14 4.45 -2.09 -4.07
CA THR A 14 3.73 -2.26 -5.33
C THR A 14 3.45 -3.73 -5.57
N VAL A 15 2.21 -4.09 -5.87
CA VAL A 15 1.82 -5.46 -6.20
C VAL A 15 2.44 -5.87 -7.52
N THR A 16 2.29 -5.04 -8.55
CA THR A 16 2.85 -5.31 -9.88
C THR A 16 4.17 -4.59 -10.04
N LYS A 17 5.26 -5.33 -9.88
CA LYS A 17 6.60 -4.80 -10.12
C LYS A 17 7.03 -5.03 -11.56
N GLN A 18 7.79 -4.10 -12.09
CA GLN A 18 8.49 -4.29 -13.35
C GLN A 18 9.87 -4.87 -13.09
N PHE A 19 10.14 -6.03 -13.66
CA PHE A 19 11.41 -6.72 -13.52
C PHE A 19 12.18 -6.71 -14.83
N THR A 20 13.45 -6.31 -14.74
CA THR A 20 14.40 -6.39 -15.86
C THR A 20 15.34 -7.55 -15.60
N PRO A 21 15.39 -8.58 -16.46
CA PRO A 21 16.30 -9.70 -16.28
C PRO A 21 17.76 -9.25 -16.48
N ILE A 22 18.65 -9.73 -15.60
CA ILE A 22 20.08 -9.43 -15.66
C ILE A 22 20.86 -10.67 -16.08
N ALA A 23 20.68 -11.78 -15.39
CA ALA A 23 21.39 -13.02 -15.65
C ALA A 23 20.63 -14.24 -15.15
N ILE A 24 20.89 -15.39 -15.76
CA ILE A 24 20.48 -16.70 -15.28
C ILE A 24 21.74 -17.45 -14.86
N THR A 25 21.74 -18.03 -13.67
CA THR A 25 22.89 -18.76 -13.15
C THR A 25 22.46 -19.96 -12.29
N GLN A 26 23.39 -20.82 -12.02
CA GLN A 26 23.20 -21.93 -11.09
C GLN A 26 23.56 -21.47 -9.67
N ALA A 27 22.68 -21.75 -8.73
CA ALA A 27 22.88 -21.51 -7.31
C ALA A 27 22.87 -22.82 -6.53
N GLU A 28 23.65 -22.83 -5.46
CA GLU A 28 23.67 -23.91 -4.47
C GLU A 28 23.07 -23.40 -3.17
N PRO A 29 22.10 -24.11 -2.57
CA PRO A 29 21.60 -23.72 -1.27
C PRO A 29 22.69 -23.89 -0.21
N PHE A 30 22.75 -22.95 0.74
CA PHE A 30 23.67 -23.06 1.86
C PHE A 30 22.93 -23.54 3.11
N GLY A 31 23.29 -24.72 3.58
CA GLY A 31 22.65 -25.36 4.72
C GLY A 31 21.24 -25.87 4.41
N THR A 32 20.34 -25.75 5.38
CA THR A 32 18.92 -26.11 5.19
C THR A 32 18.24 -25.02 4.35
N PHE A 33 17.58 -25.43 3.27
CA PHE A 33 16.87 -24.50 2.40
C PHE A 33 15.58 -24.02 3.06
N ASP A 34 15.55 -22.74 3.41
CA ASP A 34 14.32 -22.06 3.84
C ASP A 34 13.65 -21.42 2.61
N ILE A 35 12.40 -21.78 2.38
CA ILE A 35 11.64 -21.30 1.24
C ILE A 35 11.19 -19.84 1.39
N VAL A 36 11.19 -19.31 2.60
CA VAL A 36 10.81 -17.91 2.89
C VAL A 36 12.02 -17.00 2.86
N ASN A 37 13.13 -17.45 3.46
CA ASN A 37 14.37 -16.69 3.54
C ASN A 37 15.56 -17.56 3.06
N PRO A 38 15.66 -17.83 1.76
CA PRO A 38 16.70 -18.68 1.23
C PRO A 38 18.07 -18.03 1.34
N VAL A 39 19.08 -18.85 1.68
CA VAL A 39 20.48 -18.49 1.58
C VAL A 39 21.12 -19.29 0.46
N LEU A 40 21.64 -18.61 -0.54
CA LEU A 40 22.14 -19.20 -1.76
C LEU A 40 23.59 -18.81 -2.02
N ARG A 41 24.37 -19.76 -2.52
CA ARG A 41 25.71 -19.51 -3.01
C ARG A 41 25.72 -19.48 -4.53
N VAL A 42 26.29 -18.42 -5.08
CA VAL A 42 26.37 -18.21 -6.52
C VAL A 42 27.79 -17.79 -6.93
N LYS A 43 28.12 -18.05 -8.19
CA LYS A 43 29.31 -17.47 -8.79
C LYS A 43 29.01 -16.03 -9.23
N PRO A 44 29.97 -15.10 -9.00
CA PRO A 44 29.79 -13.72 -9.46
C PRO A 44 29.66 -13.67 -10.98
N PHE A 45 28.80 -12.77 -11.46
CA PHE A 45 28.59 -12.52 -12.86
C PHE A 45 28.63 -11.00 -13.14
N THR A 46 28.69 -10.63 -14.41
CA THR A 46 28.70 -9.23 -14.82
C THR A 46 27.39 -8.54 -14.38
N ASN A 47 27.50 -7.32 -13.84
CA ASN A 47 26.37 -6.52 -13.35
C ASN A 47 25.65 -7.10 -12.10
N PHE A 48 26.28 -7.99 -11.36
CA PHE A 48 25.72 -8.53 -10.11
C PHE A 48 25.25 -7.42 -9.14
N ALA A 49 25.99 -6.31 -9.06
CA ALA A 49 25.65 -5.19 -8.17
C ALA A 49 24.29 -4.54 -8.46
N ASN A 50 23.75 -4.70 -9.67
CA ASN A 50 22.45 -4.16 -10.06
C ASN A 50 21.28 -5.10 -9.75
N ALA A 51 21.58 -6.33 -9.33
CA ALA A 51 20.57 -7.31 -8.99
C ALA A 51 20.03 -7.05 -7.58
N ASN A 52 18.78 -6.65 -7.48
CA ASN A 52 18.08 -6.44 -6.21
C ASN A 52 16.96 -7.45 -5.97
N TYR A 53 16.66 -8.28 -6.97
CA TYR A 53 15.72 -9.38 -6.89
C TYR A 53 16.28 -10.64 -7.54
N PHE A 54 15.73 -11.78 -7.17
CA PHE A 54 15.91 -13.02 -7.90
C PHE A 54 14.63 -13.86 -7.92
N TYR A 55 14.47 -14.65 -8.96
CA TYR A 55 13.35 -15.55 -9.16
C TYR A 55 13.87 -16.99 -9.19
N ILE A 56 13.18 -17.88 -8.48
CA ILE A 56 13.47 -19.31 -8.48
C ILE A 56 12.34 -20.03 -9.23
N PRO A 57 12.59 -20.51 -10.47
CA PRO A 57 11.56 -21.16 -11.28
C PRO A 57 10.96 -22.41 -10.63
N GLU A 58 11.76 -23.19 -9.91
CA GLU A 58 11.32 -24.43 -9.24
C GLU A 58 10.20 -24.20 -8.23
N TYR A 59 10.18 -23.00 -7.60
CA TYR A 59 9.17 -22.63 -6.58
C TYR A 59 8.18 -21.59 -7.05
N TYR A 60 8.35 -21.05 -8.27
CA TYR A 60 7.54 -19.94 -8.79
C TYR A 60 7.50 -18.73 -7.87
N ARG A 61 8.66 -18.36 -7.28
CA ARG A 61 8.72 -17.31 -6.27
C ARG A 61 9.75 -16.24 -6.59
N TYR A 62 9.37 -15.02 -6.27
CA TYR A 62 10.22 -13.84 -6.32
C TYR A 62 10.78 -13.55 -4.92
N TYR A 63 12.05 -13.18 -4.89
CA TYR A 63 12.75 -12.86 -3.67
C TYR A 63 13.47 -11.51 -3.80
N ALA A 64 13.35 -10.67 -2.77
CA ALA A 64 14.16 -9.47 -2.63
C ALA A 64 15.53 -9.83 -2.03
N VAL A 65 16.59 -9.29 -2.58
CA VAL A 65 17.94 -9.45 -2.05
C VAL A 65 18.10 -8.56 -0.83
N GLN A 66 18.32 -9.17 0.34
CA GLN A 66 18.51 -8.45 1.59
C GLN A 66 19.99 -8.12 1.84
N LYS A 67 20.85 -9.09 1.55
CA LYS A 67 22.28 -8.99 1.84
C LYS A 67 23.05 -9.88 0.88
N CYS A 68 24.23 -9.40 0.47
CA CYS A 68 25.20 -10.16 -0.29
C CYS A 68 26.52 -10.16 0.48
N VAL A 69 27.12 -11.33 0.65
CA VAL A 69 28.40 -11.49 1.33
C VAL A 69 29.35 -12.23 0.39
N ARG A 70 30.47 -11.61 0.08
CA ARG A 70 31.52 -12.28 -0.69
C ARG A 70 32.38 -13.15 0.24
N ILE A 71 32.33 -14.47 0.04
CA ILE A 71 33.11 -15.42 0.84
C ILE A 71 34.48 -15.61 0.24
N SER A 72 34.58 -15.75 -1.07
CA SER A 72 35.84 -15.90 -1.78
C SER A 72 35.80 -15.13 -3.10
N GLY A 73 36.93 -15.13 -3.83
CA GLY A 73 36.98 -14.48 -5.13
C GLY A 73 35.94 -14.94 -6.12
N ASN A 74 35.39 -16.14 -5.96
CA ASN A 74 34.52 -16.81 -6.91
C ASN A 74 33.18 -17.28 -6.30
N ILE A 75 32.86 -16.91 -5.04
CA ILE A 75 31.64 -17.31 -4.36
C ILE A 75 31.04 -16.13 -3.61
N ILE A 76 29.76 -15.89 -3.85
CA ILE A 76 28.95 -14.90 -3.15
C ILE A 76 27.79 -15.63 -2.47
N GLU A 77 27.57 -15.35 -1.21
CA GLU A 77 26.33 -15.71 -0.50
C GLU A 77 25.32 -14.61 -0.61
N ILE A 78 24.09 -15.00 -0.95
CA ILE A 78 22.95 -14.11 -1.12
C ILE A 78 21.89 -14.53 -0.11
N TYR A 79 21.43 -13.56 0.63
CA TYR A 79 20.31 -13.69 1.56
C TYR A 79 19.08 -13.06 0.91
N GLY A 80 18.06 -13.88 0.68
CA GLY A 80 16.80 -13.44 0.09
C GLY A 80 15.67 -13.45 1.09
N THR A 81 14.66 -12.65 0.84
CA THR A 81 13.37 -12.72 1.52
C THR A 81 12.29 -12.76 0.47
N ILE A 82 11.29 -13.62 0.65
CA ILE A 82 10.20 -13.76 -0.30
C ILE A 82 9.46 -12.43 -0.50
N ASP A 83 9.22 -12.06 -1.75
CA ASP A 83 8.31 -10.99 -2.11
C ASP A 83 6.93 -11.60 -2.40
N VAL A 84 6.08 -11.56 -1.39
CA VAL A 84 4.73 -12.13 -1.43
C VAL A 84 3.86 -11.40 -2.47
N LEU A 85 4.00 -10.07 -2.59
CA LEU A 85 3.20 -9.27 -3.50
C LEU A 85 3.49 -9.64 -4.96
N SER A 86 4.76 -9.73 -5.32
CA SER A 86 5.17 -10.11 -6.68
C SER A 86 4.93 -11.61 -6.98
N THR A 87 5.08 -12.46 -5.97
CA THR A 87 4.85 -13.90 -6.12
C THR A 87 3.39 -14.23 -6.38
N TYR A 88 2.47 -13.54 -5.70
CA TYR A 88 1.03 -13.80 -5.79
C TYR A 88 0.25 -12.72 -6.52
N ASP A 89 0.90 -11.89 -7.33
CA ASP A 89 0.28 -10.77 -8.07
C ASP A 89 -1.03 -11.17 -8.77
N ASN A 90 -1.00 -12.25 -9.54
CA ASN A 90 -2.17 -12.71 -10.29
C ASN A 90 -3.34 -13.13 -9.37
N VAL A 91 -3.03 -13.76 -8.24
CA VAL A 91 -4.04 -14.20 -7.27
C VAL A 91 -4.61 -13.00 -6.54
N LEU A 92 -3.74 -12.09 -6.10
CA LEU A 92 -4.14 -10.87 -5.38
C LEU A 92 -5.05 -9.97 -6.20
N ARG A 93 -4.80 -9.85 -7.50
CA ARG A 93 -5.65 -9.07 -8.42
C ARG A 93 -7.04 -9.67 -8.63
N GLN A 94 -7.17 -10.96 -8.49
CA GLN A 94 -8.46 -11.66 -8.64
C GLN A 94 -9.25 -11.68 -7.33
N CYS A 95 -8.61 -11.41 -6.19
CA CYS A 95 -9.29 -11.34 -4.90
C CYS A 95 -10.24 -10.14 -4.86
N ARG A 96 -11.51 -10.42 -4.58
CA ARG A 96 -12.50 -9.39 -4.27
C ARG A 96 -12.59 -9.29 -2.75
N GLY A 97 -12.31 -8.12 -2.21
CA GLY A 97 -12.37 -7.89 -0.78
C GLY A 97 -12.55 -6.41 -0.48
N VAL A 98 -13.17 -6.13 0.66
CA VAL A 98 -13.19 -4.78 1.24
C VAL A 98 -12.10 -4.76 2.30
N CYS A 99 -11.06 -3.94 2.07
CA CYS A 99 -10.01 -3.74 3.06
C CYS A 99 -10.35 -2.48 3.85
N ILE A 100 -10.61 -2.64 5.15
CA ILE A 100 -10.86 -1.53 6.06
C ILE A 100 -9.71 -1.52 7.07
N ALA A 101 -8.87 -0.48 6.98
CA ALA A 101 -7.89 -0.21 8.02
C ALA A 101 -8.53 0.68 9.07
N ASN A 102 -8.70 0.17 10.29
CA ASN A 102 -9.28 0.92 11.39
C ASN A 102 -8.35 0.85 12.60
N GLN A 103 -8.07 1.99 13.19
CA GLN A 103 -7.20 2.11 14.36
C GLN A 103 -7.91 1.74 15.66
N ASN A 104 -9.24 1.87 15.69
CA ASN A 104 -10.08 1.56 16.86
C ASN A 104 -11.27 0.68 16.46
N ILE A 105 -11.50 -0.37 17.23
CA ILE A 105 -12.68 -1.21 17.08
C ILE A 105 -13.92 -0.35 17.33
N GLY A 106 -14.78 -0.20 16.33
CA GLY A 106 -16.02 0.56 16.41
C GLY A 106 -15.97 2.00 15.88
N SER A 107 -14.80 2.52 15.46
CA SER A 107 -14.72 3.79 14.75
C SER A 107 -14.92 3.59 13.27
N GLY A 108 -15.90 4.27 12.69
CA GLY A 108 -16.11 4.31 11.23
C GLY A 108 -15.09 5.17 10.48
N TYR A 109 -14.19 5.83 11.20
CA TYR A 109 -13.18 6.70 10.62
C TYR A 109 -11.84 6.00 10.52
N ILE A 110 -11.29 5.98 9.33
CA ILE A 110 -9.95 5.45 9.07
C ILE A 110 -8.96 6.60 9.24
N VAL A 111 -8.17 6.54 10.31
CA VAL A 111 -7.03 7.45 10.50
C VAL A 111 -5.77 6.63 10.36
N ASP A 112 -5.34 6.39 9.14
CA ASP A 112 -4.08 5.72 8.85
C ASP A 112 -3.13 6.70 8.16
N LYS A 113 -2.02 7.01 8.80
CA LYS A 113 -0.97 7.88 8.22
C LYS A 113 -0.35 7.30 6.95
N ASN A 114 -0.42 5.98 6.80
CA ASN A 114 0.08 5.26 5.61
C ASN A 114 -0.97 5.17 4.49
N TYR A 115 -2.20 5.57 4.78
CA TYR A 115 -3.30 5.58 3.82
C TYR A 115 -3.97 6.96 3.84
N PRO A 116 -3.34 7.97 3.22
CA PRO A 116 -3.93 9.30 3.18
C PRO A 116 -5.19 9.26 2.32
N LEU A 117 -6.35 9.22 2.98
CA LEU A 117 -7.61 9.49 2.33
C LEU A 117 -7.67 10.99 2.09
N GLU A 118 -7.64 11.39 0.84
CA GLU A 118 -7.85 12.77 0.47
C GLU A 118 -9.32 13.13 0.77
N ILE A 119 -9.53 13.87 1.85
CA ILE A 119 -10.85 14.42 2.17
C ILE A 119 -11.11 15.54 1.17
N ARG A 120 -11.84 15.24 0.11
CA ARG A 120 -12.31 16.26 -0.81
C ARG A 120 -13.50 16.99 -0.16
N LYS A 121 -13.25 18.18 0.35
CA LYS A 121 -14.32 19.08 0.74
C LYS A 121 -14.92 19.69 -0.52
N LYS A 122 -16.14 19.27 -0.88
CA LYS A 122 -16.92 19.90 -1.92
C LYS A 122 -17.85 20.91 -1.27
N THR A 123 -17.68 22.19 -1.60
CA THR A 123 -18.61 23.24 -1.19
C THR A 123 -19.38 23.69 -2.42
N GLU A 124 -20.68 23.54 -2.40
CA GLU A 124 -21.57 24.05 -3.44
C GLU A 124 -22.37 25.19 -2.83
N VAL A 125 -22.37 26.34 -3.47
CA VAL A 125 -23.14 27.49 -3.07
C VAL A 125 -24.28 27.62 -4.09
N TYR A 126 -25.49 27.59 -3.58
CA TYR A 126 -26.69 27.78 -4.39
C TYR A 126 -27.25 29.17 -4.06
N GLU A 127 -27.37 30.02 -5.06
CA GLU A 127 -28.07 31.26 -4.94
C GLU A 127 -29.58 30.97 -5.25
N LEU A 128 -30.40 31.19 -4.26
CA LEU A 128 -31.85 31.05 -4.43
C LEU A 128 -32.43 32.39 -4.91
N GLU A 129 -33.21 32.36 -5.95
CA GLU A 129 -33.91 33.58 -6.42
C GLU A 129 -34.99 34.00 -5.40
N GLY A 130 -35.00 35.29 -5.07
CA GLY A 130 -35.91 35.87 -4.08
C GLY A 130 -35.32 35.81 -2.64
N ASP A 131 -36.19 36.04 -1.69
CA ASP A 131 -35.89 35.92 -0.26
C ASP A 131 -36.69 34.77 0.35
N PRO A 132 -36.18 33.55 0.29
CA PRO A 132 -36.89 32.36 0.76
C PRO A 132 -37.11 32.33 2.28
N PHE A 133 -36.46 33.24 3.02
CA PHE A 133 -36.58 33.37 4.48
C PHE A 133 -37.39 34.58 4.90
N ASN A 134 -37.91 35.38 3.94
CA ASN A 134 -38.72 36.56 4.26
C ASN A 134 -40.12 36.13 4.69
N THR A 135 -40.32 36.12 5.99
CA THR A 135 -41.62 35.78 6.61
C THR A 135 -42.66 36.86 6.55
N GLU A 136 -42.31 38.12 6.13
CA GLU A 136 -43.26 39.22 6.10
C GLU A 136 -44.23 39.20 4.92
N THR A 137 -43.90 38.46 3.88
CA THR A 137 -44.76 38.33 2.68
C THR A 137 -45.47 36.98 2.53
N ALA A 138 -45.18 36.03 3.44
CA ALA A 138 -45.75 34.69 3.37
C ALA A 138 -47.09 34.61 4.11
N THR A 139 -48.19 34.89 3.40
CA THR A 139 -49.56 34.70 3.89
C THR A 139 -50.01 33.24 3.87
N ASP A 140 -49.27 32.25 3.97
CA ASP A 140 -49.75 30.87 4.17
C ASP A 140 -48.82 29.74 3.69
N SER A 141 -47.53 29.94 3.60
CA SER A 141 -46.63 28.83 3.28
C SER A 141 -45.54 28.67 4.35
N SER A 142 -45.76 27.69 5.21
CA SER A 142 -44.69 27.20 6.09
C SER A 142 -43.67 26.48 5.24
N TYR A 143 -42.52 27.08 5.04
CA TYR A 143 -41.40 26.39 4.42
C TYR A 143 -40.69 25.53 5.47
N ASN A 144 -40.67 24.23 5.28
CA ASN A 144 -39.93 23.32 6.13
C ASN A 144 -38.56 23.03 5.47
N PHE A 145 -37.48 23.48 6.10
CA PHE A 145 -36.16 23.15 5.68
C PHE A 145 -35.64 21.95 6.50
N VAL A 146 -35.20 20.92 5.84
CA VAL A 146 -34.54 19.78 6.48
C VAL A 146 -33.09 19.83 6.10
N LEU A 147 -32.21 20.18 7.06
CA LEU A 147 -30.78 20.07 6.90
C LEU A 147 -30.36 18.66 7.30
N ASN A 148 -30.00 17.83 6.32
CA ASN A 148 -29.48 16.50 6.56
C ASN A 148 -27.94 16.55 6.44
N VAL A 149 -27.22 16.49 7.57
CA VAL A 149 -25.76 16.44 7.61
C VAL A 149 -25.33 14.99 7.77
N ALA A 150 -24.83 14.38 6.70
CA ALA A 150 -24.22 13.06 6.75
C ALA A 150 -22.68 13.22 6.82
N GLY A 151 -22.06 12.78 7.91
CA GLY A 151 -20.62 12.70 8.04
C GLY A 151 -19.93 13.97 8.57
N GLY A 152 -20.55 14.69 9.46
CA GLY A 152 -19.89 15.79 10.19
C GLY A 152 -19.05 15.30 11.36
N THR A 153 -17.84 15.84 11.52
CA THR A 153 -17.10 15.73 12.78
C THR A 153 -17.89 16.51 13.84
N TYR A 154 -18.25 15.84 14.92
CA TYR A 154 -18.81 16.53 16.08
C TYR A 154 -17.67 17.37 16.69
N LEU A 155 -17.70 18.66 16.46
CA LEU A 155 -16.89 19.57 17.25
C LEU A 155 -17.70 19.77 18.55
N GLU A 156 -17.14 19.30 19.66
CA GLU A 156 -17.67 19.67 20.97
C GLU A 156 -17.73 21.21 21.03
N PRO A 157 -18.86 21.80 21.42
CA PRO A 157 -18.91 23.24 21.64
C PRO A 157 -17.90 23.61 22.74
N GLU A 158 -17.04 24.57 22.44
CA GLU A 158 -16.11 25.09 23.45
C GLU A 158 -16.92 25.56 24.67
N PRO A 159 -16.47 25.22 25.89
CA PRO A 159 -17.16 25.66 27.08
C PRO A 159 -17.17 27.20 27.12
N ASN A 160 -18.36 27.77 27.28
CA ASN A 160 -18.51 29.21 27.41
C ASN A 160 -17.73 29.69 28.64
N GLU A 161 -16.67 30.47 28.45
CA GLU A 161 -15.85 31.10 29.51
C GLU A 161 -16.59 32.22 30.29
N ASN A 162 -17.91 32.34 30.15
CA ASN A 162 -18.69 33.45 30.75
C ASN A 162 -19.65 33.03 31.87
N GLU A 163 -19.40 31.87 32.51
CA GLU A 163 -20.08 31.55 33.78
C GLU A 163 -19.06 31.51 34.93
N VAL A 164 -18.72 32.68 35.44
CA VAL A 164 -18.19 32.89 36.80
C VAL A 164 -18.99 33.98 37.44
#